data_373fb50cb24db2be6510c58b183c5f81
#
_entry.id   373fb50cb24db2be6510c58b183c5f81
#
_cell.length_a   1.000
_cell.length_b   1.000
_cell.length_c   1.000
_cell.angle_alpha   90.00
_cell.angle_beta   90.00
_cell.angle_gamma   90.00
#
_symmetry.space_group_name_H-M   'P 1'
#
loop_
_entity.id
_entity.type
_entity.pdbx_description
1 polymer ?
#
loop_
_entity_poly.entity_id
_entity_poly.type
_entity_poly.pdbx_seq_one_letter_code
_entity_poly.pdbx_strand_id
1 'polypeptide(L)'
;MIQDNKPKLLNRLNRIEGQVRGISRMVDDDRYCIDVLTQIHAVRAALAKVESEMLKAHLDHCIESAIVSGDTEQQRQKASELIALLERTR
;
A
#
# COMPACT_ATOMS: atom_id res chain seq x y z
N MET A 1 13.06 1.20 7.93
CA MET A 1 12.00 2.11 7.54
C MET A 1 10.65 1.72 8.11
N ILE A 2 10.09 0.58 7.77
CA ILE A 2 8.79 0.13 8.29
C ILE A 2 8.96 -1.12 9.16
N GLN A 3 9.96 -1.10 10.02
CA GLN A 3 10.37 -2.31 10.73
C GLN A 3 9.33 -2.78 11.76
N ASP A 4 8.67 -1.85 12.42
CA ASP A 4 7.69 -2.19 13.46
C ASP A 4 6.45 -2.84 12.89
N ASN A 5 6.04 -2.45 11.67
CA ASN A 5 4.86 -2.97 10.99
C ASN A 5 5.17 -4.05 9.97
N LYS A 6 6.43 -4.38 9.78
CA LYS A 6 6.83 -5.30 8.72
C LYS A 6 6.15 -6.67 8.79
N PRO A 7 6.13 -7.36 9.94
CA PRO A 7 5.44 -8.66 9.99
C PRO A 7 3.96 -8.56 9.68
N LYS A 8 3.31 -7.51 10.15
CA LYS A 8 1.89 -7.29 9.91
C LYS A 8 1.60 -7.05 8.43
N LEU A 9 2.43 -6.21 7.79
CA LEU A 9 2.28 -5.93 6.37
C LEU A 9 2.54 -7.17 5.52
N LEU A 10 3.56 -7.96 5.88
CA LEU A 10 3.86 -9.20 5.16
C LEU A 10 2.73 -10.21 5.29
N ASN A 11 2.13 -10.33 6.46
CA ASN A 11 0.98 -11.22 6.66
C ASN A 11 -0.19 -10.81 5.77
N ARG A 12 -0.45 -9.53 5.66
CA ARG A 12 -1.50 -9.01 4.79
C ARG A 12 -1.21 -9.27 3.33
N LEU A 13 0.03 -9.03 2.91
CA LEU A 13 0.45 -9.27 1.53
C LEU A 13 0.38 -10.75 1.17
N ASN A 14 0.76 -11.64 2.09
CA ASN A 14 0.65 -13.08 1.88
C ASN A 14 -0.81 -13.51 1.70
N ARG A 15 -1.71 -12.91 2.47
CA ARG A 15 -3.15 -13.19 2.32
C ARG A 15 -3.66 -12.71 0.96
N ILE A 16 -3.24 -11.52 0.54
CA ILE A 16 -3.60 -10.96 -0.76
C ILE A 16 -3.08 -11.84 -1.89
N GLU A 17 -1.85 -12.33 -1.77
CA GLU A 17 -1.28 -13.26 -2.75
C GLU A 17 -2.17 -14.50 -2.90
N GLY A 18 -2.61 -15.07 -1.78
CA GLY A 18 -3.54 -16.20 -1.80
C GLY A 18 -4.85 -15.87 -2.47
N GLN A 19 -5.38 -14.67 -2.22
CA GLN A 19 -6.61 -14.22 -2.87
C GLN A 19 -6.44 -14.07 -4.38
N VAL A 20 -5.30 -13.56 -4.82
CA VAL A 20 -5.01 -13.43 -6.26
C VAL A 20 -4.95 -14.81 -6.91
N ARG A 21 -4.31 -15.79 -6.27
CA ARG A 21 -4.30 -17.17 -6.78
C ARG A 21 -5.70 -17.74 -6.87
N GLY A 22 -6.54 -17.43 -5.89
CA GLY A 22 -7.95 -17.82 -5.91
C GLY A 22 -8.70 -17.23 -7.09
N ILE A 23 -8.43 -15.97 -7.42
CA ILE A 23 -9.02 -15.32 -8.58
C ILE A 23 -8.59 -16.02 -9.87
N SER A 24 -7.31 -16.37 -9.98
CA SER A 24 -6.81 -17.09 -11.14
C SER A 24 -7.55 -18.42 -11.36
N ARG A 25 -7.81 -19.14 -10.27
CA ARG A 25 -8.59 -20.40 -10.35
C ARG A 25 -10.03 -20.14 -10.77
N MET A 26 -10.63 -19.06 -10.27
CA MET A 26 -12.00 -18.70 -10.68
C MET A 26 -12.09 -18.42 -12.17
N VAL A 27 -11.11 -17.71 -12.70
CA VAL A 27 -11.04 -17.43 -14.15
C VAL A 27 -10.85 -18.73 -14.92
N ASP A 28 -9.95 -19.59 -14.47
CA ASP A 28 -9.68 -20.87 -15.12
C ASP A 28 -10.93 -21.77 -15.12
N ASP A 29 -11.72 -21.71 -14.08
CA ASP A 29 -12.95 -22.51 -13.90
C ASP A 29 -14.18 -21.86 -14.52
N ASP A 30 -14.01 -20.78 -15.25
CA ASP A 30 -15.11 -20.04 -15.88
C ASP A 30 -16.21 -19.64 -14.92
N ARG A 31 -15.81 -19.21 -13.72
CA ARG A 31 -16.76 -18.74 -12.70
C ARG A 31 -17.50 -17.50 -13.19
N TYR A 32 -18.68 -17.28 -12.63
CA TYR A 32 -19.51 -16.14 -12.98
C TYR A 32 -18.73 -14.83 -12.86
N CYS A 33 -18.77 -13.99 -13.89
CA CYS A 33 -17.90 -12.82 -13.98
C CYS A 33 -18.15 -11.81 -12.83
N ILE A 34 -19.37 -11.67 -12.35
CA ILE A 34 -19.65 -10.77 -11.23
C ILE A 34 -18.94 -11.25 -9.96
N ASP A 35 -18.89 -12.57 -9.73
CA ASP A 35 -18.18 -13.13 -8.58
C ASP A 35 -16.68 -12.84 -8.68
N VAL A 36 -16.11 -13.00 -9.87
CA VAL A 36 -14.69 -12.73 -10.10
C VAL A 36 -14.39 -11.25 -9.87
N LEU A 37 -15.21 -10.36 -10.41
CA LEU A 37 -15.03 -8.92 -10.24
C LEU A 37 -15.16 -8.50 -8.78
N THR A 38 -16.06 -9.14 -8.04
CA THR A 38 -16.23 -8.89 -6.61
C THR A 38 -14.96 -9.22 -5.85
N GLN A 39 -14.32 -10.34 -6.21
CA GLN A 39 -13.05 -10.74 -5.58
C GLN A 39 -11.91 -9.79 -5.95
N ILE A 40 -11.86 -9.33 -7.19
CA ILE A 40 -10.87 -8.35 -7.62
C ILE A 40 -11.05 -7.05 -6.82
N HIS A 41 -12.28 -6.63 -6.64
CA HIS A 41 -12.58 -5.43 -5.86
C HIS A 41 -12.08 -5.56 -4.42
N ALA A 42 -12.29 -6.72 -3.81
CA ALA A 42 -11.82 -6.99 -2.45
C ALA A 42 -10.29 -6.95 -2.35
N VAL A 43 -9.59 -7.50 -3.35
CA VAL A 43 -8.13 -7.47 -3.39
C VAL A 43 -7.63 -6.02 -3.52
N ARG A 44 -8.27 -5.24 -4.37
CA ARG A 44 -7.92 -3.82 -4.53
C ARG A 44 -8.08 -3.06 -3.22
N ALA A 45 -9.17 -3.30 -2.49
CA ALA A 45 -9.41 -2.66 -1.20
C ALA A 45 -8.35 -3.07 -0.17
N ALA A 46 -7.97 -4.35 -0.16
CA ALA A 46 -6.93 -4.85 0.74
C ALA A 46 -5.57 -4.23 0.43
N LEU A 47 -5.23 -4.10 -0.86
CA LEU A 47 -3.99 -3.45 -1.28
C LEU A 47 -3.98 -1.96 -0.91
N ALA A 48 -5.11 -1.29 -1.07
CA ALA A 48 -5.23 0.12 -0.69
C ALA A 48 -4.96 0.31 0.79
N LYS A 49 -5.40 -0.63 1.63
CA LYS A 49 -5.15 -0.57 3.06
C LYS A 49 -3.66 -0.76 3.39
N VAL A 50 -3.00 -1.70 2.72
CA VAL A 50 -1.56 -1.90 2.87
C VAL A 50 -0.80 -0.64 2.45
N GLU A 51 -1.17 -0.07 1.31
CA GLU A 51 -0.58 1.16 0.79
C GLU A 51 -0.72 2.30 1.80
N SER A 52 -1.92 2.47 2.35
CA SER A 52 -2.20 3.52 3.33
C SER A 52 -1.34 3.37 4.58
N GLU A 53 -1.18 2.15 5.08
CA GLU A 53 -0.35 1.90 6.26
C GLU A 53 1.13 2.13 5.99
N MET A 54 1.60 1.73 4.81
CA MET A 54 2.99 1.98 4.42
C MET A 54 3.26 3.48 4.28
N LEU A 55 2.33 4.18 3.65
CA LEU A 55 2.43 5.63 3.47
C LEU A 55 2.51 6.33 4.83
N LYS A 56 1.63 5.95 5.76
CA LYS A 56 1.63 6.53 7.09
C LYS A 56 2.95 6.30 7.82
N ALA A 57 3.46 5.07 7.79
CA ALA A 57 4.71 4.74 8.45
C ALA A 57 5.88 5.51 7.83
N HIS A 58 5.90 5.62 6.50
CA HIS A 58 6.93 6.36 5.79
C HIS A 58 6.88 7.85 6.15
N LEU A 59 5.68 8.44 6.20
CA LEU A 59 5.52 9.83 6.54
C LEU A 59 5.96 10.12 7.96
N ASP A 60 5.53 9.30 8.92
CA ASP A 60 5.91 9.49 10.32
C ASP A 60 7.42 9.50 10.48
N HIS A 61 8.11 8.60 9.77
CA HIS A 61 9.55 8.44 9.89
C HIS A 61 10.32 9.52 9.13
N CYS A 62 9.96 9.75 7.88
CA CYS A 62 10.69 10.66 7.00
C CYS A 62 10.46 12.12 7.37
N ILE A 63 9.24 12.49 7.75
CA ILE A 63 8.95 13.85 8.15
C ILE A 63 9.65 14.18 9.45
N GLU A 64 9.60 13.26 10.40
CA GLU A 64 10.28 13.44 11.68
C GLU A 64 11.79 13.62 11.46
N SER A 65 12.39 12.79 10.63
CA SER A 65 13.83 12.89 10.30
C SER A 65 14.17 14.24 9.66
N ALA A 66 13.32 14.70 8.74
CA ALA A 66 13.54 15.99 8.07
C ALA A 66 13.43 17.14 9.04
N ILE A 67 12.46 17.09 9.95
CA ILE A 67 12.28 18.14 10.97
C ILE A 67 13.47 18.17 11.92
N VAL A 68 13.90 17.01 12.41
CA VAL A 68 15.02 16.90 13.35
C VAL A 68 16.33 17.35 12.71
N SER A 69 16.53 17.10 11.41
CA SER A 69 17.75 17.51 10.71
C SER A 69 17.92 19.03 10.65
N GLY A 70 16.83 19.78 10.70
CA GLY A 70 16.86 21.23 10.55
C GLY A 70 17.25 21.69 9.16
N ASP A 71 17.34 20.79 8.20
CA ASP A 71 17.74 21.09 6.83
C ASP A 71 16.52 21.46 5.99
N THR A 72 16.45 22.73 5.62
CA THR A 72 15.32 23.25 4.83
C THR A 72 15.19 22.53 3.49
N GLU A 73 16.31 22.18 2.87
CA GLU A 73 16.30 21.50 1.58
C GLU A 73 15.70 20.10 1.71
N GLN A 74 16.05 19.35 2.73
CA GLN A 74 15.46 18.04 3.00
C GLN A 74 13.96 18.15 3.27
N GLN A 75 13.57 19.14 4.04
CA GLN A 75 12.16 19.36 4.36
C GLN A 75 11.35 19.62 3.10
N ARG A 76 11.88 20.45 2.22
CA ARG A 76 11.23 20.80 0.96
C ARG A 76 11.14 19.58 0.05
N GLN A 77 12.21 18.80 -0.04
CA GLN A 77 12.26 17.60 -0.87
C GLN A 77 11.22 16.56 -0.41
N LYS A 78 11.12 16.34 0.90
CA LYS A 78 10.14 15.38 1.44
C LYS A 78 8.72 15.84 1.20
N ALA A 79 8.46 17.13 1.31
CA ALA A 79 7.15 17.69 1.01
C ALA A 79 6.78 17.46 -0.48
N SER A 80 7.74 17.69 -1.38
CA SER A 80 7.52 17.47 -2.81
C SER A 80 7.24 16.01 -3.13
N GLU A 81 7.98 15.08 -2.52
CA GLU A 81 7.76 13.65 -2.69
C GLU A 81 6.36 13.24 -2.23
N LEU A 82 5.93 13.77 -1.10
CA LEU A 82 4.61 13.48 -0.57
C LEU A 82 3.51 13.98 -1.51
N ILE A 83 3.64 15.21 -2.00
CA ILE A 83 2.65 15.78 -2.92
C ILE A 83 2.55 14.94 -4.19
N ALA A 84 3.69 14.56 -4.77
CA ALA A 84 3.72 13.73 -5.96
C ALA A 84 3.05 12.37 -5.73
N LEU A 85 3.29 11.78 -4.57
CA LEU A 85 2.70 10.49 -4.20
C LEU A 85 1.19 10.59 -4.07
N LEU A 86 0.69 11.63 -3.40
CA LEU A 86 -0.75 11.84 -3.21
C LEU A 86 -1.45 12.07 -4.55
N GLU A 87 -0.80 12.74 -5.49
CA GLU A 87 -1.37 12.95 -6.81
C GLU A 87 -1.53 11.64 -7.58
N ARG A 88 -0.59 10.69 -7.41
CA ARG A 88 -0.66 9.40 -8.10
C ARG A 88 -1.69 8.45 -7.51
N THR A 89 -2.04 8.63 -6.25
CA THR A 89 -2.95 7.70 -5.55
C THR A 89 -4.41 8.09 -5.63
N ARG A 90 -4.72 9.17 -6.32
CA ARG A 90 -6.09 9.64 -6.50
C ARG A 90 -6.95 8.69 -7.29
#